data_ef0b1369dd927ffd0b11cc82e43e1985
#
_entry.id   ef0b1369dd927ffd0b11cc82e43e1985
#
_cell.length_a   1.000
_cell.length_b   1.000
_cell.length_c   1.000
_cell.angle_alpha   90.00
_cell.angle_beta   90.00
_cell.angle_gamma   90.00
#
_symmetry.space_group_name_H-M   'P 1'
#
loop_
_entity.id
_entity.type
_entity.pdbx_description
1 polymer ?
#
loop_
_entity_poly.entity_id
_entity_poly.type
_entity_poly.pdbx_seq_one_letter_code
_entity_poly.pdbx_strand_id
1 'polypeptide(L)'
;MKPWEIASVPEEAGVSSKGLLRYLDEVAASGLEHHSILVWKDGKLACKLNYAPYDDQTPHVLFSLSKSFTSAAAGFAVGEGLLRWDSKVLDVLADKAPEQPSEWLKQVTLAHLLTMGSGLKPESDEIDHLLIPDEGPTAKPLAGGLDWAKAVLACDCDHQPGTHFHYNSHGTYLVSAMVQRVTGQNIRDYLMPRLFTPLGIPKPDWDCCPQGVCCGGWGLHLSSDSILRFGVCLIQGGVWQGRQVLPAEWLKLATAKQIDNSNGKPEPENEWHQGYGYQFWRTRENRYRGDGMFGQLCMVSPDDHMVVAVTAGIDDMGR
;
A
#
# COMPACT_ATOMS: atom_id res chain seq x y z
N MET A 1 17.87 -4.64 -17.57
CA MET A 1 17.72 -3.79 -16.34
C MET A 1 19.08 -3.57 -15.72
N LYS A 2 19.39 -2.35 -15.26
CA LYS A 2 20.66 -2.11 -14.56
C LYS A 2 20.59 -2.77 -13.17
N PRO A 3 21.53 -3.65 -12.79
CA PRO A 3 21.56 -4.23 -11.46
C PRO A 3 21.82 -3.13 -10.41
N TRP A 4 21.51 -3.44 -9.14
CA TRP A 4 21.88 -2.57 -8.03
C TRP A 4 23.40 -2.37 -7.97
N GLU A 5 23.83 -1.15 -7.68
CA GLU A 5 25.20 -0.92 -7.23
C GLU A 5 25.28 -1.37 -5.78
N ILE A 6 26.10 -2.40 -5.52
CA ILE A 6 26.22 -3.02 -4.20
C ILE A 6 27.45 -2.42 -3.51
N ALA A 7 27.27 -1.94 -2.28
CA ALA A 7 28.38 -1.51 -1.44
C ALA A 7 29.23 -2.72 -1.02
N SER A 8 30.55 -2.62 -1.07
CA SER A 8 31.44 -3.69 -0.62
C SER A 8 31.39 -3.89 0.90
N VAL A 9 31.16 -2.80 1.62
CA VAL A 9 30.82 -2.76 3.04
C VAL A 9 29.74 -1.71 3.27
N PRO A 10 28.86 -1.86 4.26
CA PRO A 10 27.73 -0.93 4.49
C PRO A 10 28.18 0.53 4.68
N GLU A 11 29.36 0.76 5.22
CA GLU A 11 29.93 2.10 5.44
C GLU A 11 30.14 2.90 4.15
N GLU A 12 30.36 2.24 3.01
CA GLU A 12 30.46 2.91 1.70
C GLU A 12 29.16 3.59 1.28
N ALA A 13 28.03 3.15 1.84
CA ALA A 13 26.72 3.77 1.68
C ALA A 13 26.32 4.59 2.92
N GLY A 14 27.24 4.84 3.86
CA GLY A 14 26.96 5.55 5.10
C GLY A 14 26.02 4.80 6.06
N VAL A 15 25.99 3.47 5.98
CA VAL A 15 25.24 2.60 6.91
C VAL A 15 26.23 1.95 7.86
N SER A 16 25.94 1.95 9.17
CA SER A 16 26.81 1.36 10.17
C SER A 16 26.67 -0.16 10.20
N SER A 17 27.74 -0.89 9.91
CA SER A 17 27.80 -2.36 10.09
C SER A 17 27.46 -2.76 11.52
N LYS A 18 27.94 -2.00 12.53
CA LYS A 18 27.60 -2.25 13.94
C LYS A 18 26.12 -2.08 14.21
N GLY A 19 25.47 -1.07 13.57
CA GLY A 19 24.02 -0.86 13.67
C GLY A 19 23.23 -1.99 13.04
N LEU A 20 23.66 -2.46 11.86
CA LEU A 20 23.04 -3.60 11.19
C LEU A 20 23.18 -4.90 12.02
N LEU A 21 24.37 -5.17 12.53
CA LEU A 21 24.59 -6.36 13.38
C LEU A 21 23.73 -6.33 14.63
N ARG A 22 23.63 -5.17 15.31
CA ARG A 22 22.74 -5.02 16.47
C ARG A 22 21.29 -5.30 16.10
N TYR A 23 20.82 -4.76 14.99
CA TYR A 23 19.45 -5.04 14.50
C TYR A 23 19.23 -6.53 14.25
N LEU A 24 20.20 -7.21 13.63
CA LEU A 24 20.13 -8.66 13.38
C LEU A 24 20.15 -9.49 14.67
N ASP A 25 20.96 -9.08 15.65
CA ASP A 25 20.99 -9.70 16.98
C ASP A 25 19.62 -9.55 17.68
N GLU A 26 18.98 -8.37 17.58
CA GLU A 26 17.64 -8.12 18.10
C GLU A 26 16.58 -8.98 17.38
N VAL A 27 16.63 -9.07 16.03
CA VAL A 27 15.77 -9.95 15.24
C VAL A 27 15.92 -11.40 15.67
N ALA A 28 17.16 -11.88 15.79
CA ALA A 28 17.44 -13.26 16.22
C ALA A 28 16.95 -13.52 17.66
N ALA A 29 17.12 -12.56 18.57
CA ALA A 29 16.70 -12.68 19.96
C ALA A 29 15.17 -12.62 20.11
N SER A 30 14.48 -11.88 19.25
CA SER A 30 13.02 -11.75 19.28
C SER A 30 12.30 -13.01 18.78
N GLY A 31 12.98 -13.86 17.98
CA GLY A 31 12.37 -15.00 17.31
C GLY A 31 11.39 -14.62 16.19
N LEU A 32 11.40 -13.36 15.75
CA LEU A 32 10.55 -12.90 14.65
C LEU A 32 11.03 -13.48 13.31
N GLU A 33 10.10 -14.07 12.57
CA GLU A 33 10.42 -14.70 11.28
C GLU A 33 10.60 -13.64 10.19
N HIS A 34 11.85 -13.42 9.78
CA HIS A 34 12.20 -12.58 8.64
C HIS A 34 12.54 -13.46 7.43
N HIS A 35 12.15 -12.99 6.23
CA HIS A 35 12.46 -13.68 4.98
C HIS A 35 13.52 -12.94 4.16
N SER A 36 13.41 -11.62 4.03
CA SER A 36 14.39 -10.79 3.35
C SER A 36 14.44 -9.38 3.92
N ILE A 37 15.64 -8.83 4.01
CA ILE A 37 15.90 -7.44 4.46
C ILE A 37 16.84 -6.79 3.47
N LEU A 38 16.37 -5.73 2.81
CA LEU A 38 17.14 -4.95 1.86
C LEU A 38 17.25 -3.50 2.36
N VAL A 39 18.45 -2.95 2.39
CA VAL A 39 18.71 -1.54 2.74
C VAL A 39 19.43 -0.86 1.59
N TRP A 40 18.78 0.12 0.99
CA TRP A 40 19.35 1.00 -0.01
C TRP A 40 19.60 2.40 0.59
N LYS A 41 20.78 2.97 0.33
CA LYS A 41 21.11 4.31 0.78
C LYS A 41 22.07 4.98 -0.20
N ASP A 42 21.83 6.26 -0.50
CA ASP A 42 22.69 7.11 -1.32
C ASP A 42 23.17 6.47 -2.65
N GLY A 43 22.26 5.77 -3.33
CA GLY A 43 22.54 5.15 -4.63
C GLY A 43 23.00 3.69 -4.58
N LYS A 44 23.34 3.16 -3.40
CA LYS A 44 23.90 1.82 -3.22
C LYS A 44 23.00 0.91 -2.38
N LEU A 45 23.01 -0.38 -2.70
CA LEU A 45 22.46 -1.42 -1.84
C LEU A 45 23.47 -1.72 -0.72
N ALA A 46 23.20 -1.19 0.46
CA ALA A 46 24.09 -1.27 1.62
C ALA A 46 23.97 -2.62 2.35
N CYS A 47 22.81 -3.24 2.30
CA CYS A 47 22.55 -4.53 2.93
C CYS A 47 21.59 -5.34 2.07
N LYS A 48 21.90 -6.62 1.93
CA LYS A 48 21.03 -7.63 1.32
C LYS A 48 21.14 -8.90 2.15
N LEU A 49 20.08 -9.22 2.86
CA LEU A 49 19.97 -10.41 3.70
C LEU A 49 18.76 -11.22 3.29
N ASN A 50 18.96 -12.51 3.16
CA ASN A 50 17.91 -13.47 2.86
C ASN A 50 18.01 -14.64 3.85
N TYR A 51 16.87 -15.08 4.36
CA TYR A 51 16.76 -16.23 5.25
C TYR A 51 16.20 -17.41 4.48
N ALA A 52 17.00 -18.47 4.35
CA ALA A 52 16.56 -19.67 3.65
C ALA A 52 15.25 -20.23 4.26
N PRO A 53 14.29 -20.68 3.43
CA PRO A 53 14.40 -20.95 1.98
C PRO A 53 14.12 -19.74 1.08
N TYR A 54 13.89 -18.56 1.61
CA TYR A 54 13.51 -17.35 0.87
C TYR A 54 14.72 -16.61 0.29
N ASP A 55 14.47 -15.84 -0.76
CA ASP A 55 15.41 -14.88 -1.34
C ASP A 55 14.70 -13.57 -1.72
N ASP A 56 15.48 -12.60 -2.20
CA ASP A 56 14.96 -11.29 -2.58
C ASP A 56 14.12 -11.29 -3.88
N GLN A 57 14.00 -12.43 -4.55
CA GLN A 57 13.15 -12.63 -5.73
C GLN A 57 11.88 -13.43 -5.40
N THR A 58 11.80 -14.04 -4.23
CA THR A 58 10.62 -14.81 -3.80
C THR A 58 9.43 -13.88 -3.58
N PRO A 59 8.31 -14.05 -4.33
CA PRO A 59 7.12 -13.23 -4.13
C PRO A 59 6.45 -13.54 -2.79
N HIS A 60 5.97 -12.48 -2.12
CA HIS A 60 5.18 -12.54 -0.90
C HIS A 60 3.86 -11.81 -1.12
N VAL A 61 2.80 -12.30 -0.50
CA VAL A 61 1.55 -11.53 -0.39
C VAL A 61 1.84 -10.27 0.41
N LEU A 62 1.61 -9.11 -0.18
CA LEU A 62 1.95 -7.84 0.45
C LEU A 62 0.93 -7.35 1.47
N PHE A 63 -0.20 -8.03 1.59
CA PHE A 63 -1.29 -7.56 2.43
C PHE A 63 -1.55 -6.06 2.21
N SER A 64 -1.61 -5.28 3.28
CA SER A 64 -1.92 -3.84 3.19
C SER A 64 -0.88 -2.98 2.49
N LEU A 65 0.36 -3.44 2.29
CA LEU A 65 1.32 -2.72 1.46
C LEU A 65 0.82 -2.58 0.00
N SER A 66 -0.08 -3.45 -0.45
CA SER A 66 -0.78 -3.34 -1.74
C SER A 66 -1.48 -1.99 -1.92
N LYS A 67 -1.94 -1.37 -0.84
CA LYS A 67 -2.65 -0.08 -0.84
C LYS A 67 -1.83 1.04 -1.45
N SER A 68 -0.52 1.06 -1.21
CA SER A 68 0.39 2.07 -1.77
C SER A 68 0.48 1.96 -3.30
N PHE A 69 0.41 0.76 -3.84
CA PHE A 69 0.35 0.54 -5.30
C PHE A 69 -1.02 0.90 -5.89
N THR A 70 -2.10 0.62 -5.17
CA THR A 70 -3.45 1.06 -5.55
C THR A 70 -3.54 2.59 -5.58
N SER A 71 -2.94 3.27 -4.61
CA SER A 71 -2.82 4.73 -4.60
C SER A 71 -2.03 5.25 -5.81
N ALA A 72 -0.95 4.57 -6.19
CA ALA A 72 -0.20 4.93 -7.40
C ALA A 72 -1.06 4.79 -8.67
N ALA A 73 -1.90 3.73 -8.76
CA ALA A 73 -2.84 3.57 -9.88
C ALA A 73 -3.85 4.74 -9.94
N ALA A 74 -4.39 5.16 -8.80
CA ALA A 74 -5.23 6.36 -8.73
C ALA A 74 -4.46 7.62 -9.16
N GLY A 75 -3.19 7.75 -8.74
CA GLY A 75 -2.31 8.85 -9.13
C GLY A 75 -2.11 8.94 -10.65
N PHE A 76 -1.91 7.81 -11.32
CA PHE A 76 -1.84 7.77 -12.79
C PHE A 76 -3.19 8.16 -13.42
N ALA A 77 -4.29 7.62 -12.93
CA ALA A 77 -5.61 7.93 -13.48
C ALA A 77 -5.97 9.44 -13.34
N VAL A 78 -5.55 10.07 -12.24
CA VAL A 78 -5.70 11.52 -12.07
C VAL A 78 -4.75 12.28 -12.99
N GLY A 79 -3.50 11.87 -13.09
CA GLY A 79 -2.52 12.49 -13.98
C GLY A 79 -2.91 12.41 -15.46
N GLU A 80 -3.65 11.38 -15.87
CA GLU A 80 -4.20 11.18 -17.20
C GLU A 80 -5.56 11.90 -17.41
N GLY A 81 -6.08 12.58 -16.38
CA GLY A 81 -7.37 13.30 -16.44
C GLY A 81 -8.60 12.39 -16.43
N LEU A 82 -8.46 11.11 -16.12
CA LEU A 82 -9.56 10.14 -16.05
C LEU A 82 -10.32 10.22 -14.73
N LEU A 83 -9.64 10.62 -13.66
CA LEU A 83 -10.20 10.91 -12.34
C LEU A 83 -9.71 12.26 -11.84
N ARG A 84 -10.32 12.73 -10.78
CA ARG A 84 -9.91 13.89 -9.99
C ARG A 84 -9.89 13.48 -8.52
N TRP A 85 -9.13 14.17 -7.68
CA TRP A 85 -9.12 13.89 -6.24
C TRP A 85 -10.50 14.07 -5.60
N ASP A 86 -11.28 15.01 -6.12
CA ASP A 86 -12.65 15.28 -5.71
C ASP A 86 -13.72 14.47 -6.49
N SER A 87 -13.33 13.53 -7.36
CA SER A 87 -14.27 12.62 -8.02
C SER A 87 -15.08 11.85 -6.98
N LYS A 88 -16.38 11.99 -7.02
CA LYS A 88 -17.28 11.30 -6.10
C LYS A 88 -17.40 9.83 -6.45
N VAL A 89 -17.39 8.97 -5.44
CA VAL A 89 -17.48 7.52 -5.63
C VAL A 89 -18.77 7.14 -6.34
N LEU A 90 -19.89 7.73 -5.94
CA LEU A 90 -21.21 7.42 -6.53
C LEU A 90 -21.37 7.95 -7.95
N ASP A 91 -20.61 8.97 -8.38
CA ASP A 91 -20.65 9.43 -9.77
C ASP A 91 -19.90 8.44 -10.67
N VAL A 92 -18.78 7.88 -10.18
CA VAL A 92 -17.95 6.91 -10.94
C VAL A 92 -18.54 5.51 -10.94
N LEU A 93 -19.13 5.10 -9.81
CA LEU A 93 -19.72 3.77 -9.60
C LEU A 93 -21.25 3.85 -9.44
N ALA A 94 -21.91 4.65 -10.28
CA ALA A 94 -23.35 4.94 -10.14
C ALA A 94 -24.24 3.70 -10.16
N ASP A 95 -23.87 2.68 -10.95
CA ASP A 95 -24.60 1.40 -11.03
C ASP A 95 -24.41 0.49 -9.79
N LYS A 96 -23.51 0.91 -8.87
CA LYS A 96 -23.23 0.22 -7.59
C LYS A 96 -23.86 0.93 -6.41
N ALA A 97 -24.41 2.13 -6.61
CA ALA A 97 -25.04 2.93 -5.56
C ALA A 97 -26.23 2.19 -4.93
N PRO A 98 -26.41 2.28 -3.59
CA PRO A 98 -27.64 1.84 -2.95
C PRO A 98 -28.83 2.69 -3.41
N GLU A 99 -30.05 2.18 -3.29
CA GLU A 99 -31.27 2.90 -3.71
C GLU A 99 -31.45 4.25 -2.99
N GLN A 100 -31.03 4.31 -1.73
CA GLN A 100 -31.17 5.48 -0.87
C GLN A 100 -29.84 5.79 -0.16
N PRO A 101 -28.82 6.34 -0.88
CA PRO A 101 -27.55 6.67 -0.26
C PRO A 101 -27.72 7.85 0.71
N SER A 102 -27.05 7.79 1.86
CA SER A 102 -27.03 8.91 2.81
C SER A 102 -26.39 10.17 2.21
N GLU A 103 -26.62 11.30 2.86
CA GLU A 103 -25.99 12.57 2.47
C GLU A 103 -24.48 12.54 2.65
N TRP A 104 -23.95 11.73 3.55
CA TRP A 104 -22.52 11.53 3.72
C TRP A 104 -21.94 10.65 2.60
N LEU A 105 -22.58 9.53 2.29
CA LEU A 105 -22.12 8.66 1.20
C LEU A 105 -22.07 9.39 -0.15
N LYS A 106 -23.02 10.29 -0.42
CA LYS A 106 -23.02 11.16 -1.61
C LYS A 106 -21.82 12.13 -1.68
N GLN A 107 -21.15 12.36 -0.57
CA GLN A 107 -19.99 13.27 -0.48
C GLN A 107 -18.66 12.54 -0.54
N VAL A 108 -18.63 11.21 -0.43
CA VAL A 108 -17.37 10.45 -0.44
C VAL A 108 -16.66 10.63 -1.78
N THR A 109 -15.40 11.05 -1.71
CA THR A 109 -14.54 11.30 -2.87
C THR A 109 -13.38 10.30 -2.91
N LEU A 110 -12.67 10.27 -4.04
CA LEU A 110 -11.41 9.53 -4.19
C LEU A 110 -10.40 9.89 -3.09
N ALA A 111 -10.24 11.19 -2.81
CA ALA A 111 -9.33 11.64 -1.75
C ALA A 111 -9.75 11.12 -0.37
N HIS A 112 -11.03 11.10 -0.05
CA HIS A 112 -11.53 10.57 1.21
C HIS A 112 -11.23 9.06 1.38
N LEU A 113 -11.33 8.27 0.31
CA LEU A 113 -10.94 6.86 0.32
C LEU A 113 -9.42 6.70 0.53
N LEU A 114 -8.62 7.47 -0.21
CA LEU A 114 -7.15 7.41 -0.14
C LEU A 114 -6.60 7.82 1.22
N THR A 115 -7.24 8.74 1.91
CA THR A 115 -6.82 9.22 3.23
C THR A 115 -7.36 8.38 4.38
N MET A 116 -8.14 7.33 4.14
CA MET A 116 -8.86 6.59 5.18
C MET A 116 -9.85 7.48 5.97
N GLY A 117 -10.28 8.57 5.34
CA GLY A 117 -11.21 9.55 5.89
C GLY A 117 -12.58 9.50 5.23
N SER A 118 -12.98 8.38 4.65
CA SER A 118 -14.24 8.26 3.90
C SER A 118 -15.49 8.35 4.79
N GLY A 119 -15.35 8.06 6.07
CA GLY A 119 -16.49 7.93 6.98
C GLY A 119 -17.32 6.66 6.77
N LEU A 120 -16.96 5.80 5.81
CA LEU A 120 -17.60 4.49 5.64
C LEU A 120 -17.55 3.71 6.94
N LYS A 121 -18.63 2.99 7.24
CA LYS A 121 -18.71 2.12 8.43
C LYS A 121 -17.51 1.19 8.49
N PRO A 122 -17.06 0.84 9.72
CA PRO A 122 -16.02 -0.14 9.92
C PRO A 122 -16.30 -1.42 9.16
N GLU A 123 -15.23 -2.09 8.76
CA GLU A 123 -15.28 -3.45 8.28
C GLU A 123 -16.01 -4.27 9.34
N SER A 124 -17.18 -4.84 9.00
CA SER A 124 -17.90 -5.73 9.89
C SER A 124 -17.49 -7.16 9.59
N ASP A 125 -17.48 -8.03 10.61
CA ASP A 125 -17.19 -9.44 10.43
C ASP A 125 -18.05 -10.05 9.30
N GLU A 126 -19.31 -9.60 9.16
CA GLU A 126 -20.21 -10.04 8.10
C GLU A 126 -19.68 -9.68 6.70
N ILE A 127 -19.08 -8.52 6.51
CA ILE A 127 -18.51 -8.10 5.23
C ILE A 127 -17.14 -8.72 5.04
N ASP A 128 -16.32 -8.81 6.08
CA ASP A 128 -15.02 -9.47 5.99
C ASP A 128 -15.18 -10.94 5.58
N HIS A 129 -16.12 -11.68 6.15
CA HIS A 129 -16.46 -13.04 5.73
C HIS A 129 -16.99 -13.12 4.28
N LEU A 130 -17.58 -12.04 3.76
CA LEU A 130 -18.05 -11.97 2.38
C LEU A 130 -16.92 -11.62 1.40
N LEU A 131 -15.92 -10.84 1.82
CA LEU A 131 -14.86 -10.32 0.96
C LEU A 131 -13.53 -11.07 1.12
N ILE A 132 -13.28 -11.67 2.28
CA ILE A 132 -12.08 -12.48 2.56
C ILE A 132 -12.53 -13.93 2.72
N PRO A 133 -12.20 -14.84 1.79
CA PRO A 133 -12.49 -16.26 1.96
C PRO A 133 -11.86 -16.77 3.26
N ASP A 134 -12.60 -17.56 4.04
CA ASP A 134 -12.02 -18.34 5.12
C ASP A 134 -10.81 -19.12 4.58
N GLU A 135 -9.65 -18.90 5.14
CA GLU A 135 -8.45 -19.64 4.79
C GLU A 135 -8.57 -21.07 5.32
N GLY A 136 -8.73 -22.03 4.42
CA GLY A 136 -8.74 -23.43 4.79
C GLY A 136 -9.31 -24.34 3.70
N PRO A 137 -9.07 -25.68 3.79
CA PRO A 137 -9.56 -26.65 2.80
C PRO A 137 -11.09 -26.78 2.74
N THR A 138 -11.80 -26.15 3.66
CA THR A 138 -13.27 -26.09 3.72
C THR A 138 -13.82 -24.72 3.31
N ALA A 139 -12.97 -23.78 2.92
CA ALA A 139 -13.39 -22.47 2.45
C ALA A 139 -14.40 -22.64 1.32
N LYS A 140 -15.66 -22.25 1.57
CA LYS A 140 -16.64 -22.17 0.51
C LYS A 140 -16.24 -21.02 -0.40
N PRO A 141 -16.15 -21.23 -1.73
CA PRO A 141 -15.98 -20.11 -2.65
C PRO A 141 -17.12 -19.14 -2.33
N LEU A 142 -16.78 -17.87 -2.10
CA LEU A 142 -17.78 -16.81 -2.02
C LEU A 142 -18.75 -17.00 -3.17
N ALA A 143 -20.03 -17.14 -2.84
CA ALA A 143 -21.06 -17.50 -3.81
C ALA A 143 -20.90 -16.61 -5.04
N GLY A 144 -20.63 -17.23 -6.18
CA GLY A 144 -20.43 -16.51 -7.43
C GLY A 144 -21.62 -15.58 -7.66
N GLY A 145 -21.41 -14.28 -7.60
CA GLY A 145 -22.43 -13.28 -7.79
C GLY A 145 -22.47 -12.12 -6.80
N LEU A 146 -21.74 -12.16 -5.68
CA LEU A 146 -21.68 -11.01 -4.80
C LEU A 146 -20.88 -9.88 -5.46
N ASP A 147 -21.53 -8.75 -5.67
CA ASP A 147 -20.88 -7.52 -6.15
C ASP A 147 -20.27 -6.78 -4.96
N TRP A 148 -18.97 -6.92 -4.79
CA TRP A 148 -18.27 -6.34 -3.65
C TRP A 148 -18.43 -4.82 -3.56
N ALA A 149 -18.42 -4.11 -4.70
CA ALA A 149 -18.59 -2.66 -4.69
C ALA A 149 -19.98 -2.28 -4.18
N LYS A 150 -21.04 -3.01 -4.59
CA LYS A 150 -22.40 -2.82 -4.06
C LYS A 150 -22.47 -3.12 -2.56
N ALA A 151 -21.85 -4.21 -2.11
CA ALA A 151 -21.84 -4.59 -0.71
C ALA A 151 -21.17 -3.51 0.17
N VAL A 152 -20.00 -3.04 -0.24
CA VAL A 152 -19.27 -1.97 0.48
C VAL A 152 -20.06 -0.65 0.51
N LEU A 153 -20.64 -0.24 -0.61
CA LEU A 153 -21.43 0.99 -0.68
C LEU A 153 -22.75 0.91 0.08
N ALA A 154 -23.29 -0.31 0.27
CA ALA A 154 -24.49 -0.51 1.06
C ALA A 154 -24.26 -0.36 2.58
N CYS A 155 -23.02 -0.41 3.06
CA CYS A 155 -22.69 -0.20 4.48
C CYS A 155 -22.94 1.21 4.96
N ASP A 156 -22.97 2.17 4.03
CA ASP A 156 -23.14 3.60 4.34
C ASP A 156 -22.00 4.22 5.20
N CYS A 157 -22.21 5.40 5.76
CA CYS A 157 -21.22 6.14 6.53
C CYS A 157 -21.68 6.35 7.96
N ASP A 158 -20.74 6.26 8.92
CA ASP A 158 -20.94 6.61 10.33
C ASP A 158 -20.42 8.01 10.66
N HIS A 159 -19.52 8.54 9.82
CA HIS A 159 -18.90 9.84 10.00
C HIS A 159 -18.99 10.67 8.72
N GLN A 160 -18.99 11.99 8.89
CA GLN A 160 -18.86 12.91 7.75
C GLN A 160 -17.50 12.68 7.06
N PRO A 161 -17.47 12.53 5.74
CA PRO A 161 -16.22 12.37 5.00
C PRO A 161 -15.21 13.49 5.30
N GLY A 162 -13.95 13.11 5.51
CA GLY A 162 -12.85 14.02 5.81
C GLY A 162 -12.68 14.39 7.30
N THR A 163 -13.57 13.95 8.19
CA THR A 163 -13.54 14.38 9.60
C THR A 163 -12.97 13.34 10.57
N HIS A 164 -12.92 12.09 10.19
CA HIS A 164 -12.50 11.00 11.05
C HIS A 164 -11.62 10.02 10.29
N PHE A 165 -10.47 9.67 10.86
CA PHE A 165 -9.62 8.62 10.30
C PHE A 165 -10.15 7.25 10.76
N HIS A 166 -10.44 6.39 9.80
CA HIS A 166 -10.73 4.99 10.06
C HIS A 166 -10.09 4.12 8.99
N TYR A 167 -9.11 3.31 9.41
CA TYR A 167 -8.41 2.42 8.50
C TYR A 167 -9.39 1.40 7.91
N ASN A 168 -9.57 1.41 6.59
CA ASN A 168 -10.61 0.67 5.90
C ASN A 168 -10.12 0.12 4.56
N SER A 169 -9.93 -1.20 4.50
CA SER A 169 -9.45 -1.89 3.30
C SER A 169 -10.49 -1.93 2.19
N HIS A 170 -11.77 -1.97 2.55
CA HIS A 170 -12.89 -1.94 1.60
C HIS A 170 -12.97 -0.61 0.87
N GLY A 171 -12.65 0.50 1.55
CA GLY A 171 -12.49 1.81 0.90
C GLY A 171 -11.41 1.79 -0.18
N THR A 172 -10.31 1.09 0.06
CA THR A 172 -9.24 0.96 -0.95
C THR A 172 -9.67 0.04 -2.11
N TYR A 173 -10.47 -0.99 -1.85
CA TYR A 173 -11.09 -1.76 -2.92
C TYR A 173 -11.96 -0.87 -3.83
N LEU A 174 -12.74 0.06 -3.26
CA LEU A 174 -13.48 1.03 -4.09
C LEU A 174 -12.57 1.89 -4.95
N VAL A 175 -11.38 2.28 -4.46
CA VAL A 175 -10.37 2.97 -5.31
C VAL A 175 -9.99 2.11 -6.51
N SER A 176 -9.71 0.82 -6.29
CA SER A 176 -9.41 -0.14 -7.36
C SER A 176 -10.56 -0.23 -8.38
N ALA A 177 -11.80 -0.33 -7.89
CA ALA A 177 -13.00 -0.38 -8.73
C ALA A 177 -13.19 0.91 -9.53
N MET A 178 -12.95 2.10 -8.93
CA MET A 178 -13.00 3.38 -9.63
C MET A 178 -11.97 3.45 -10.76
N VAL A 179 -10.72 3.07 -10.49
CA VAL A 179 -9.67 3.05 -11.53
C VAL A 179 -10.05 2.09 -12.65
N GLN A 180 -10.50 0.87 -12.32
CA GLN A 180 -10.94 -0.09 -13.35
C GLN A 180 -12.11 0.46 -14.17
N ARG A 181 -13.05 1.15 -13.56
CA ARG A 181 -14.20 1.75 -14.24
C ARG A 181 -13.79 2.76 -15.30
N VAL A 182 -12.88 3.66 -14.97
CA VAL A 182 -12.51 4.75 -15.88
C VAL A 182 -11.45 4.34 -16.91
N THR A 183 -10.66 3.31 -16.63
CA THR A 183 -9.59 2.83 -17.52
C THR A 183 -10.00 1.63 -18.38
N GLY A 184 -11.05 0.90 -17.99
CA GLY A 184 -11.42 -0.39 -18.58
C GLY A 184 -10.45 -1.54 -18.27
N GLN A 185 -9.48 -1.33 -17.37
CA GLN A 185 -8.44 -2.29 -17.00
C GLN A 185 -8.40 -2.45 -15.48
N ASN A 186 -8.18 -3.68 -14.98
CA ASN A 186 -7.86 -3.83 -13.56
C ASN A 186 -6.54 -3.14 -13.22
N ILE A 187 -6.35 -2.76 -11.96
CA ILE A 187 -5.19 -1.95 -11.55
C ILE A 187 -3.84 -2.64 -11.79
N ARG A 188 -3.77 -3.98 -11.73
CA ARG A 188 -2.55 -4.73 -12.06
C ARG A 188 -2.13 -4.50 -13.52
N ASP A 189 -3.05 -4.72 -14.46
CA ASP A 189 -2.77 -4.60 -15.89
C ASP A 189 -2.59 -3.12 -16.29
N TYR A 190 -3.30 -2.20 -15.64
CA TYR A 190 -3.13 -0.76 -15.79
C TYR A 190 -1.76 -0.26 -15.35
N LEU A 191 -1.23 -0.80 -14.23
CA LEU A 191 0.10 -0.48 -13.72
C LEU A 191 1.24 -1.13 -14.49
N MET A 192 0.99 -2.20 -15.26
CA MET A 192 2.06 -2.89 -16.00
C MET A 192 2.93 -1.94 -16.84
N PRO A 193 2.40 -1.18 -17.82
CA PRO A 193 3.21 -0.28 -18.63
C PRO A 193 3.66 0.99 -17.92
N ARG A 194 3.00 1.37 -16.82
CA ARG A 194 3.19 2.65 -16.12
C ARG A 194 4.20 2.57 -14.98
N LEU A 195 4.17 1.46 -14.24
CA LEU A 195 4.96 1.27 -13.03
C LEU A 195 5.82 0.01 -13.09
N PHE A 196 5.20 -1.17 -13.24
CA PHE A 196 5.91 -2.44 -13.08
C PHE A 196 6.99 -2.64 -14.15
N THR A 197 6.65 -2.50 -15.43
CA THR A 197 7.62 -2.63 -16.52
C THR A 197 8.75 -1.60 -16.45
N PRO A 198 8.50 -0.29 -16.24
CA PRO A 198 9.56 0.69 -16.06
C PRO A 198 10.51 0.39 -14.90
N LEU A 199 9.99 -0.09 -13.77
CA LEU A 199 10.79 -0.50 -12.62
C LEU A 199 11.47 -1.87 -12.82
N GLY A 200 11.12 -2.57 -13.90
CA GLY A 200 11.59 -3.91 -14.18
C GLY A 200 11.04 -4.96 -13.24
N ILE A 201 9.86 -4.74 -12.72
CA ILE A 201 9.10 -5.68 -11.93
C ILE A 201 8.35 -6.62 -12.88
N PRO A 202 8.53 -7.94 -12.79
CA PRO A 202 7.75 -8.90 -13.57
C PRO A 202 6.24 -8.71 -13.33
N LYS A 203 5.40 -9.19 -14.26
CA LYS A 203 3.95 -9.14 -14.06
C LYS A 203 3.60 -9.86 -12.75
N PRO A 204 3.10 -9.12 -11.74
CA PRO A 204 2.77 -9.72 -10.45
C PRO A 204 1.42 -10.41 -10.49
N ASP A 205 1.20 -11.32 -9.56
CA ASP A 205 -0.14 -11.75 -9.20
C ASP A 205 -0.81 -10.69 -8.31
N TRP A 206 -2.12 -10.57 -8.44
CA TRP A 206 -2.95 -9.71 -7.60
C TRP A 206 -4.32 -10.33 -7.45
N ASP A 207 -4.72 -10.63 -6.24
CA ASP A 207 -6.01 -11.22 -5.95
C ASP A 207 -7.15 -10.31 -6.40
N CYS A 208 -8.19 -10.89 -6.98
CA CYS A 208 -9.32 -10.17 -7.52
C CYS A 208 -10.63 -10.71 -6.98
N CYS A 209 -11.63 -9.84 -6.87
CA CYS A 209 -12.99 -10.25 -6.59
C CYS A 209 -13.59 -11.05 -7.77
N PRO A 210 -14.75 -11.70 -7.60
CA PRO A 210 -15.41 -12.48 -8.67
C PRO A 210 -15.70 -11.70 -9.95
N GLN A 211 -15.80 -10.36 -9.89
CA GLN A 211 -15.97 -9.49 -11.06
C GLN A 211 -14.64 -9.08 -11.73
N GLY A 212 -13.50 -9.63 -11.29
CA GLY A 212 -12.19 -9.36 -11.85
C GLY A 212 -11.59 -7.99 -11.45
N VAL A 213 -12.15 -7.33 -10.42
CA VAL A 213 -11.55 -6.13 -9.82
C VAL A 213 -10.50 -6.58 -8.82
N CYS A 214 -9.25 -6.10 -8.95
CA CYS A 214 -8.21 -6.40 -7.97
C CYS A 214 -8.61 -5.90 -6.57
N CYS A 215 -8.29 -6.66 -5.52
CA CYS A 215 -8.69 -6.35 -4.14
C CYS A 215 -8.21 -4.97 -3.68
N GLY A 216 -7.08 -4.47 -4.22
CA GLY A 216 -6.59 -3.12 -3.99
C GLY A 216 -6.08 -2.89 -2.58
N GLY A 217 -6.87 -3.21 -1.56
CA GLY A 217 -6.49 -3.11 -0.15
C GLY A 217 -5.50 -4.19 0.32
N TRP A 218 -5.37 -5.28 -0.45
CA TRP A 218 -4.50 -6.44 -0.22
C TRP A 218 -4.29 -7.22 -1.51
N GLY A 219 -3.61 -8.35 -1.44
CA GLY A 219 -3.57 -9.38 -2.49
C GLY A 219 -2.57 -9.15 -3.61
N LEU A 220 -1.74 -8.09 -3.57
CA LEU A 220 -0.61 -7.94 -4.47
C LEU A 220 0.56 -8.83 -4.01
N HIS A 221 1.19 -9.55 -4.94
CA HIS A 221 2.33 -10.41 -4.66
C HIS A 221 3.59 -9.81 -5.30
N LEU A 222 4.58 -9.44 -4.47
CA LEU A 222 5.87 -8.92 -4.93
C LEU A 222 7.03 -9.48 -4.10
N SER A 223 8.20 -9.52 -4.72
CA SER A 223 9.46 -9.80 -4.03
C SER A 223 9.99 -8.55 -3.29
N SER A 224 10.87 -8.75 -2.31
CA SER A 224 11.50 -7.64 -1.60
C SER A 224 12.34 -6.75 -2.50
N ASP A 225 12.98 -7.29 -3.57
CA ASP A 225 13.65 -6.49 -4.61
C ASP A 225 12.65 -5.56 -5.33
N SER A 226 11.46 -6.07 -5.65
CA SER A 226 10.40 -5.27 -6.28
C SER A 226 9.87 -4.17 -5.37
N ILE A 227 9.69 -4.46 -4.08
CA ILE A 227 9.32 -3.48 -3.05
C ILE A 227 10.40 -2.40 -2.96
N LEU A 228 11.68 -2.80 -2.91
CA LEU A 228 12.80 -1.85 -2.86
C LEU A 228 12.83 -0.92 -4.07
N ARG A 229 12.61 -1.44 -5.29
CA ARG A 229 12.55 -0.62 -6.52
C ARG A 229 11.47 0.45 -6.44
N PHE A 230 10.30 0.08 -5.92
CA PHE A 230 9.21 1.02 -5.70
C PHE A 230 9.63 2.10 -4.68
N GLY A 231 10.17 1.71 -3.52
CA GLY A 231 10.65 2.63 -2.49
C GLY A 231 11.75 3.59 -3.00
N VAL A 232 12.71 3.07 -3.79
CA VAL A 232 13.76 3.91 -4.39
C VAL A 232 13.19 4.86 -5.43
N CYS A 233 12.20 4.45 -6.22
CA CYS A 233 11.50 5.35 -7.11
C CYS A 233 10.77 6.47 -6.33
N LEU A 234 10.14 6.14 -5.20
CA LEU A 234 9.49 7.13 -4.33
C LEU A 234 10.49 8.17 -3.79
N ILE A 235 11.61 7.74 -3.20
CA ILE A 235 12.60 8.65 -2.60
C ILE A 235 13.28 9.53 -3.65
N GLN A 236 13.37 9.06 -4.89
CA GLN A 236 13.90 9.81 -6.02
C GLN A 236 12.87 10.73 -6.70
N GLY A 237 11.79 11.10 -6.00
CA GLY A 237 10.77 12.01 -6.55
C GLY A 237 9.94 11.39 -7.68
N GLY A 238 9.83 10.07 -7.75
CA GLY A 238 9.14 9.35 -8.81
C GLY A 238 10.01 9.09 -10.05
N VAL A 239 11.30 9.43 -9.98
CA VAL A 239 12.27 9.20 -11.07
C VAL A 239 12.90 7.82 -10.91
N TRP A 240 12.99 7.07 -11.99
CA TRP A 240 13.71 5.81 -12.08
C TRP A 240 14.61 5.78 -13.30
N GLN A 241 15.92 5.58 -13.09
CA GLN A 241 16.92 5.56 -14.16
C GLN A 241 16.85 6.80 -15.09
N GLY A 242 16.67 7.97 -14.52
CA GLY A 242 16.59 9.25 -15.23
C GLY A 242 15.26 9.56 -15.92
N ARG A 243 14.25 8.70 -15.78
CA ARG A 243 12.90 8.88 -16.34
C ARG A 243 11.89 9.10 -15.23
N GLN A 244 10.99 10.08 -15.40
CA GLN A 244 9.83 10.23 -14.52
C GLN A 244 8.89 9.04 -14.74
N VAL A 245 8.71 8.21 -13.72
CA VAL A 245 7.85 7.03 -13.70
C VAL A 245 6.58 7.33 -12.93
N LEU A 246 6.68 7.76 -11.68
CA LEU A 246 5.52 8.09 -10.85
C LEU A 246 5.11 9.57 -11.05
N PRO A 247 3.80 9.88 -11.08
CA PRO A 247 3.35 11.28 -11.18
C PRO A 247 3.80 12.09 -9.96
N ALA A 248 4.56 13.18 -10.20
CA ALA A 248 5.17 13.99 -9.13
C ALA A 248 4.11 14.62 -8.20
N GLU A 249 3.00 15.11 -8.76
CA GLU A 249 1.92 15.70 -7.97
C GLU A 249 1.24 14.66 -7.05
N TRP A 250 1.01 13.45 -7.57
CA TRP A 250 0.51 12.35 -6.72
C TRP A 250 1.49 12.06 -5.58
N LEU A 251 2.76 11.90 -5.91
CA LEU A 251 3.79 11.54 -4.91
C LEU A 251 3.84 12.57 -3.78
N LYS A 252 3.81 13.86 -4.11
CA LYS A 252 3.77 14.95 -3.13
C LYS A 252 2.58 14.84 -2.18
N LEU A 253 1.39 14.54 -2.71
CA LEU A 253 0.18 14.35 -1.90
C LEU A 253 0.21 13.05 -1.11
N ALA A 254 0.64 11.97 -1.76
CA ALA A 254 0.61 10.63 -1.17
C ALA A 254 1.50 10.49 0.06
N THR A 255 2.66 11.17 0.06
CA THR A 255 3.63 11.07 1.15
C THR A 255 3.52 12.19 2.18
N ALA A 256 2.67 13.20 1.96
CA ALA A 256 2.38 14.24 2.94
C ALA A 256 1.25 13.81 3.90
N LYS A 257 1.21 14.39 5.11
CA LYS A 257 0.07 14.23 6.02
C LYS A 257 -1.16 14.89 5.41
N GLN A 258 -2.17 14.10 5.09
CA GLN A 258 -3.45 14.55 4.55
C GLN A 258 -4.54 14.55 5.62
N ILE A 259 -4.45 13.63 6.59
CA ILE A 259 -5.40 13.54 7.69
C ILE A 259 -4.65 13.26 9.00
N ASP A 260 -5.18 13.77 10.10
CA ASP A 260 -4.75 13.37 11.43
C ASP A 260 -5.37 12.02 11.79
N ASN A 261 -4.52 11.04 12.10
CA ASN A 261 -4.96 9.68 12.39
C ASN A 261 -4.96 9.33 13.89
N SER A 262 -4.77 10.35 14.75
CA SER A 262 -4.91 10.21 16.19
C SER A 262 -6.36 10.31 16.67
N ASN A 263 -7.27 10.81 15.82
CA ASN A 263 -8.67 11.08 16.14
C ASN A 263 -8.83 11.90 17.45
N GLY A 264 -7.96 12.90 17.63
CA GLY A 264 -7.97 13.79 18.79
C GLY A 264 -7.33 13.20 20.04
N LYS A 265 -6.65 12.07 19.93
CA LYS A 265 -5.86 11.44 21.02
C LYS A 265 -4.40 11.32 20.58
N PRO A 266 -3.68 12.45 20.47
CA PRO A 266 -2.30 12.42 19.97
C PRO A 266 -1.36 11.70 20.93
N GLU A 267 -0.56 10.80 20.38
CA GLU A 267 0.54 10.12 21.07
C GLU A 267 1.81 10.40 20.27
N PRO A 268 2.55 11.48 20.58
CA PRO A 268 3.69 11.92 19.76
C PRO A 268 4.79 10.88 19.57
N GLU A 269 4.96 9.99 20.55
CA GLU A 269 5.95 8.91 20.46
C GLU A 269 5.46 7.69 19.70
N ASN A 270 4.17 7.62 19.39
CA ASN A 270 3.57 6.50 18.66
C ASN A 270 3.80 6.68 17.15
N GLU A 271 4.54 5.77 16.54
CA GLU A 271 4.83 5.78 15.11
C GLU A 271 3.58 5.62 14.21
N TRP A 272 2.47 5.18 14.78
CA TRP A 272 1.19 5.05 14.10
C TRP A 272 0.32 6.30 14.15
N HIS A 273 0.66 7.30 15.01
CA HIS A 273 -0.14 8.52 15.20
C HIS A 273 0.49 9.77 14.58
N GLN A 274 1.34 9.61 13.57
CA GLN A 274 2.03 10.75 12.95
C GLN A 274 1.27 11.34 11.75
N GLY A 275 0.13 10.75 11.40
CA GLY A 275 -0.72 11.13 10.28
C GLY A 275 -0.69 10.12 9.14
N TYR A 276 -1.58 10.32 8.17
CA TYR A 276 -1.74 9.45 7.02
C TYR A 276 -1.81 10.27 5.73
N GLY A 277 -1.17 9.78 4.69
CA GLY A 277 -1.21 10.36 3.34
C GLY A 277 -2.24 9.67 2.45
N TYR A 278 -1.94 9.54 1.15
CA TYR A 278 -2.73 8.72 0.24
C TYR A 278 -2.19 7.28 0.24
N GLN A 279 -2.63 6.48 1.24
CA GLN A 279 -2.24 5.09 1.47
C GLN A 279 -0.76 4.92 1.86
N PHE A 280 -0.24 5.88 2.61
CA PHE A 280 1.06 5.84 3.29
C PHE A 280 0.91 6.32 4.73
N TRP A 281 1.47 5.59 5.67
CA TRP A 281 1.64 6.01 7.05
C TRP A 281 2.76 7.04 7.13
N ARG A 282 2.49 8.16 7.80
CA ARG A 282 3.56 9.05 8.26
C ARG A 282 4.17 8.48 9.53
N THR A 283 5.47 8.65 9.69
CA THR A 283 6.18 8.30 10.91
C THR A 283 7.01 9.48 11.39
N ARG A 284 7.62 9.36 12.55
CA ARG A 284 8.52 10.40 13.07
C ARG A 284 9.69 10.64 12.11
N GLU A 285 10.44 11.71 12.35
CA GLU A 285 11.66 12.05 11.59
C GLU A 285 11.44 12.11 10.08
N ASN A 286 10.32 12.73 9.67
CA ASN A 286 9.95 12.95 8.26
C ASN A 286 9.89 11.67 7.39
N ARG A 287 9.80 10.49 8.00
CA ARG A 287 9.69 9.22 7.28
C ARG A 287 8.25 8.92 6.89
N TYR A 288 8.08 8.03 5.94
CA TYR A 288 6.79 7.44 5.59
C TYR A 288 6.97 5.99 5.16
N ARG A 289 5.91 5.25 5.25
CA ARG A 289 5.94 3.84 4.88
C ARG A 289 4.62 3.34 4.32
N GLY A 290 4.69 2.28 3.46
CA GLY A 290 3.65 1.32 3.25
C GLY A 290 4.01 0.05 4.02
N ASP A 291 3.01 -0.56 4.67
CA ASP A 291 3.20 -1.81 5.40
C ASP A 291 2.02 -2.76 5.23
N GLY A 292 2.24 -4.01 5.53
CA GLY A 292 1.26 -5.07 5.48
C GLY A 292 1.45 -6.06 6.61
N MET A 293 0.40 -6.83 6.89
CA MET A 293 0.43 -7.88 7.89
C MET A 293 1.64 -8.78 7.72
N PHE A 294 2.04 -9.41 8.81
CA PHE A 294 3.16 -10.34 8.88
C PHE A 294 4.52 -9.72 8.53
N GLY A 295 4.66 -8.39 8.60
CA GLY A 295 5.95 -7.69 8.45
C GLY A 295 6.36 -7.39 7.00
N GLN A 296 5.41 -7.17 6.10
CA GLN A 296 5.71 -6.65 4.76
C GLN A 296 5.92 -5.14 4.85
N LEU A 297 7.10 -4.62 4.53
CA LEU A 297 7.45 -3.23 4.77
C LEU A 297 8.17 -2.60 3.57
N CYS A 298 7.76 -1.37 3.25
CA CYS A 298 8.51 -0.43 2.43
C CYS A 298 8.63 0.89 3.20
N MET A 299 9.75 1.11 3.88
CA MET A 299 10.01 2.33 4.62
C MET A 299 10.92 3.26 3.81
N VAL A 300 10.55 4.52 3.73
CA VAL A 300 11.29 5.57 3.03
C VAL A 300 11.66 6.67 4.02
N SER A 301 12.95 6.97 4.11
CA SER A 301 13.53 8.01 4.96
C SER A 301 14.18 9.08 4.08
N PRO A 302 13.44 10.14 3.70
CA PRO A 302 13.96 11.17 2.79
C PRO A 302 15.22 11.88 3.33
N ASP A 303 15.22 12.24 4.60
CA ASP A 303 16.30 13.00 5.23
C ASP A 303 17.59 12.16 5.37
N ASP A 304 17.44 10.83 5.48
CA ASP A 304 18.56 9.89 5.51
C ASP A 304 18.96 9.38 4.11
N HIS A 305 18.24 9.76 3.05
CA HIS A 305 18.35 9.20 1.70
C HIS A 305 18.31 7.66 1.69
N MET A 306 17.43 7.07 2.50
CA MET A 306 17.42 5.62 2.75
C MET A 306 16.06 4.99 2.48
N VAL A 307 16.09 3.78 1.96
CA VAL A 307 14.91 2.91 1.78
C VAL A 307 15.19 1.54 2.38
N VAL A 308 14.24 1.03 3.14
CA VAL A 308 14.26 -0.32 3.70
C VAL A 308 13.08 -1.10 3.18
N ALA A 309 13.33 -2.27 2.59
CA ALA A 309 12.31 -3.23 2.20
C ALA A 309 12.48 -4.52 3.01
N VAL A 310 11.39 -4.98 3.60
CA VAL A 310 11.36 -6.22 4.39
C VAL A 310 10.21 -7.09 3.91
N THR A 311 10.45 -8.40 3.86
CA THR A 311 9.40 -9.42 3.80
C THR A 311 9.60 -10.39 4.97
N ALA A 312 8.50 -10.82 5.57
CA ALA A 312 8.52 -11.61 6.80
C ALA A 312 7.25 -12.46 6.94
N GLY A 313 7.26 -13.35 7.92
CA GLY A 313 6.14 -14.20 8.35
C GLY A 313 5.82 -14.00 9.85
N ILE A 314 5.77 -12.75 10.33
CA ILE A 314 5.62 -12.42 11.75
C ILE A 314 4.15 -12.56 12.17
N ASP A 315 3.82 -13.61 12.93
CA ASP A 315 2.45 -13.87 13.41
C ASP A 315 2.03 -12.88 14.52
N ASP A 316 2.95 -12.50 15.41
CA ASP A 316 2.67 -11.58 16.51
C ASP A 316 2.95 -10.14 16.09
N MET A 317 1.93 -9.48 15.55
CA MET A 317 2.01 -8.08 15.08
C MET A 317 2.06 -7.05 16.23
N GLY A 318 1.99 -7.48 17.47
CA GLY A 318 2.08 -6.61 18.66
C GLY A 318 3.49 -6.43 19.21
N ARG A 319 4.48 -7.09 18.63
CA ARG A 319 5.90 -7.02 19.04
C ARG A 319 6.73 -6.04 18.26
#